data_b47e837eb303e0138c76a33f0d4118ec
#
_entry.id   b47e837eb303e0138c76a33f0d4118ec
#
_cell.length_a   1.000
_cell.length_b   1.000
_cell.length_c   1.000
_cell.angle_alpha   90.00
_cell.angle_beta   90.00
_cell.angle_gamma   90.00
#
_symmetry.space_group_name_H-M   'P 1'
#
loop_
_entity.id
_entity.type
_entity.pdbx_description
1 polymer ?
#
loop_
_entity_poly.entity_id
_entity_poly.type
_entity_poly.pdbx_seq_one_letter_code
_entity_poly.pdbx_strand_id
1 'polypeptide(L)'
;MRNILYITGAGVSAASGIPTFRGKDGFWTIGSKNYTPQEMATRYMYQNNPEEFLLWYYLRFARYRNATPNSVHYWLSDKALITQNIDGLDGKAGNLEYIPIHGRLDKITTYHEQGNNVDIKNAPWDSIAKECTDNGDKIKLKSVLLDFFKISKSTKKPELNKSLKPFVLLFDEFYTEIYRMSEAEKWMLNAKEFIFIGTSFNVNITSIALNIAIKKNANITIVDKDPIDLGLENVVYKKITAENYIKEDD
;
A
#
# COMPACT_ATOMS: atom_id res chain seq x y z
N MET A 1 2.69 26.40 -5.42
CA MET A 1 2.12 25.32 -6.26
C MET A 1 3.14 24.19 -6.30
N ARG A 2 2.72 22.96 -6.07
CA ARG A 2 3.62 21.79 -6.11
C ARG A 2 3.88 21.47 -7.59
N ASN A 3 5.05 21.84 -8.12
CA ASN A 3 5.38 21.60 -9.52
C ASN A 3 5.76 20.14 -9.80
N ILE A 4 6.34 19.46 -8.81
CA ILE A 4 6.81 18.06 -8.89
C ILE A 4 5.89 17.18 -8.05
N LEU A 5 5.48 16.06 -8.62
CA LEU A 5 4.70 15.02 -7.95
C LEU A 5 5.49 13.71 -7.95
N TYR A 6 5.73 13.18 -6.76
CA TYR A 6 6.36 11.88 -6.57
C TYR A 6 5.30 10.79 -6.44
N ILE A 7 5.51 9.67 -7.14
CA ILE A 7 4.64 8.49 -7.09
C ILE A 7 5.51 7.28 -6.75
N THR A 8 5.31 6.71 -5.57
CA THR A 8 6.19 5.64 -5.08
C THR A 8 5.50 4.29 -5.00
N GLY A 9 6.28 3.24 -5.16
CA GLY A 9 5.87 1.86 -4.97
C GLY A 9 6.81 1.11 -4.00
N ALA A 10 6.68 -0.21 -3.92
CA ALA A 10 7.37 -1.04 -2.93
C ALA A 10 8.90 -0.97 -2.99
N GLY A 11 9.47 -0.53 -4.11
CA GLY A 11 10.92 -0.38 -4.26
C GLY A 11 11.53 0.60 -3.25
N VAL A 12 10.82 1.64 -2.84
CA VAL A 12 11.33 2.61 -1.84
C VAL A 12 11.41 2.04 -0.42
N SER A 13 10.63 1.01 -0.10
CA SER A 13 10.61 0.37 1.23
C SER A 13 11.57 -0.81 1.36
N ALA A 14 12.23 -1.21 0.27
CA ALA A 14 13.14 -2.37 0.27
C ALA A 14 14.30 -2.21 1.27
N ALA A 15 14.91 -1.02 1.33
CA ALA A 15 15.98 -0.71 2.28
C ALA A 15 15.51 -0.63 3.75
N SER A 16 14.20 -0.56 3.99
CA SER A 16 13.59 -0.70 5.33
C SER A 16 13.33 -2.17 5.72
N GLY A 17 13.79 -3.13 4.91
CA GLY A 17 13.59 -4.56 5.16
C GLY A 17 12.21 -5.08 4.79
N ILE A 18 11.40 -4.29 4.08
CA ILE A 18 10.08 -4.72 3.58
C ILE A 18 10.27 -5.28 2.17
N PRO A 19 9.97 -6.57 1.92
CA PRO A 19 10.11 -7.16 0.60
C PRO A 19 9.25 -6.45 -0.44
N THR A 20 9.76 -6.33 -1.65
CA THR A 20 8.96 -5.85 -2.79
C THR A 20 7.93 -6.89 -3.19
N PHE A 21 6.92 -6.51 -3.98
CA PHE A 21 5.91 -7.46 -4.45
C PHE A 21 6.48 -8.47 -5.45
N ARG A 22 7.52 -8.09 -6.19
CA ARG A 22 8.21 -8.93 -7.19
C ARG A 22 9.56 -9.40 -6.68
N GLY A 23 10.10 -10.45 -7.36
CA GLY A 23 11.38 -11.04 -7.04
C GLY A 23 11.25 -12.36 -6.30
N LYS A 24 12.38 -13.06 -6.11
CA LYS A 24 12.43 -14.41 -5.57
C LYS A 24 11.82 -14.54 -4.17
N ASP A 25 11.89 -13.46 -3.37
CA ASP A 25 11.35 -13.35 -2.01
C ASP A 25 10.17 -12.36 -1.93
N GLY A 26 9.62 -11.97 -3.08
CA GLY A 26 8.54 -10.99 -3.16
C GLY A 26 7.19 -11.51 -2.66
N PHE A 27 6.31 -10.60 -2.26
CA PHE A 27 4.98 -10.96 -1.74
C PHE A 27 4.13 -11.76 -2.75
N TRP A 28 4.35 -11.56 -4.07
CA TRP A 28 3.65 -12.31 -5.12
C TRP A 28 4.15 -13.74 -5.32
N THR A 29 5.36 -14.08 -4.89
CA THR A 29 5.93 -15.42 -5.03
C THR A 29 5.54 -16.35 -3.89
N ILE A 30 5.10 -15.80 -2.75
CA ILE A 30 4.73 -16.56 -1.56
C ILE A 30 3.20 -16.51 -1.41
N GLY A 31 2.46 -17.18 -2.28
CA GLY A 31 1.02 -17.42 -2.13
C GLY A 31 0.70 -18.21 -0.84
N SER A 32 -0.56 -18.31 -0.47
CA SER A 32 -1.02 -19.38 0.39
C SER A 32 -0.96 -20.69 -0.41
N LYS A 33 -1.06 -21.85 0.25
CA LYS A 33 -1.08 -23.14 -0.47
C LYS A 33 -2.18 -23.21 -1.55
N ASN A 34 -3.25 -22.41 -1.41
CA ASN A 34 -4.49 -22.53 -2.19
C ASN A 34 -4.88 -21.27 -2.96
N TYR A 35 -4.22 -20.11 -2.72
CA TYR A 35 -4.64 -18.83 -3.29
C TYR A 35 -3.44 -17.99 -3.69
N THR A 36 -3.57 -17.28 -4.80
CA THR A 36 -2.61 -16.25 -5.21
C THR A 36 -2.75 -15.01 -4.30
N PRO A 37 -1.74 -14.14 -4.21
CA PRO A 37 -1.85 -12.88 -3.49
C PRO A 37 -2.98 -11.97 -4.00
N GLN A 38 -3.26 -11.98 -5.30
CA GLN A 38 -4.36 -11.24 -5.91
C GLN A 38 -5.72 -11.74 -5.44
N GLU A 39 -5.91 -13.05 -5.34
CA GLU A 39 -7.14 -13.65 -4.80
C GLU A 39 -7.28 -13.37 -3.30
N MET A 40 -6.15 -13.41 -2.55
CA MET A 40 -6.16 -13.14 -1.11
C MET A 40 -6.50 -11.69 -0.79
N ALA A 41 -6.00 -10.72 -1.57
CA ALA A 41 -6.21 -9.30 -1.32
C ALA A 41 -7.50 -8.77 -1.98
N THR A 42 -8.61 -9.47 -1.79
CA THR A 42 -9.93 -9.10 -2.32
C THR A 42 -10.98 -8.94 -1.21
N ARG A 43 -11.97 -8.10 -1.47
CA ARG A 43 -13.17 -7.98 -0.64
C ARG A 43 -13.96 -9.29 -0.63
N TYR A 44 -13.98 -9.98 -1.76
CA TYR A 44 -14.57 -11.32 -1.87
C TYR A 44 -13.94 -12.31 -0.87
N MET A 45 -12.60 -12.34 -0.78
CA MET A 45 -11.89 -13.20 0.18
C MET A 45 -12.19 -12.80 1.63
N TYR A 46 -12.18 -11.50 1.93
CA TYR A 46 -12.56 -11.01 3.25
C TYR A 46 -13.99 -11.44 3.65
N GLN A 47 -14.94 -11.37 2.73
CA GLN A 47 -16.33 -11.75 2.97
C GLN A 47 -16.54 -13.27 3.15
N ASN A 48 -15.80 -14.07 2.39
CA ASN A 48 -16.06 -15.51 2.31
C ASN A 48 -15.11 -16.35 3.15
N ASN A 49 -13.89 -15.86 3.40
CA ASN A 49 -12.88 -16.55 4.19
C ASN A 49 -12.04 -15.56 5.03
N PRO A 50 -12.69 -14.81 5.95
CA PRO A 50 -12.03 -13.73 6.69
C PRO A 50 -10.87 -14.22 7.56
N GLU A 51 -10.90 -15.44 8.06
CA GLU A 51 -9.82 -15.98 8.88
C GLU A 51 -8.53 -16.19 8.07
N GLU A 52 -8.62 -16.66 6.81
CA GLU A 52 -7.45 -16.78 5.94
C GLU A 52 -6.97 -15.41 5.46
N PHE A 53 -7.91 -14.52 5.10
CA PHE A 53 -7.60 -13.15 4.72
C PHE A 53 -6.83 -12.40 5.83
N LEU A 54 -7.35 -12.40 7.07
CA LEU A 54 -6.73 -11.71 8.20
C LEU A 54 -5.39 -12.35 8.59
N LEU A 55 -5.32 -13.69 8.58
CA LEU A 55 -4.08 -14.42 8.83
C LEU A 55 -3.00 -14.05 7.80
N TRP A 56 -3.36 -14.00 6.52
CA TRP A 56 -2.45 -13.64 5.44
C TRP A 56 -1.90 -12.21 5.62
N TYR A 57 -2.77 -11.24 5.92
CA TYR A 57 -2.36 -9.86 6.20
C TYR A 57 -1.47 -9.77 7.43
N TYR A 58 -1.83 -10.44 8.52
CA TYR A 58 -1.05 -10.46 9.74
C TYR A 58 0.36 -11.02 9.52
N LEU A 59 0.48 -12.18 8.91
CA LEU A 59 1.78 -12.83 8.73
C LEU A 59 2.69 -12.13 7.72
N ARG A 60 2.13 -11.41 6.75
CA ARG A 60 2.91 -10.81 5.67
C ARG A 60 3.19 -9.34 5.86
N PHE A 61 2.18 -8.59 6.24
CA PHE A 61 2.29 -7.14 6.32
C PHE A 61 2.45 -6.66 7.76
N ALA A 62 1.61 -7.10 8.68
CA ALA A 62 1.65 -6.64 10.07
C ALA A 62 2.94 -7.03 10.80
N ARG A 63 3.65 -8.07 10.34
CA ARG A 63 4.99 -8.41 10.87
C ARG A 63 6.01 -7.29 10.69
N TYR A 64 5.85 -6.44 9.67
CA TYR A 64 6.71 -5.30 9.40
C TYR A 64 6.26 -4.00 10.05
N ARG A 65 5.24 -4.04 10.93
CA ARG A 65 4.67 -2.85 11.60
C ARG A 65 5.70 -2.00 12.36
N ASN A 66 6.80 -2.62 12.80
CA ASN A 66 7.89 -1.97 13.51
C ASN A 66 9.05 -1.54 12.59
N ALA A 67 8.91 -1.71 11.27
CA ALA A 67 9.90 -1.21 10.33
C ALA A 67 10.07 0.31 10.46
N THR A 68 11.30 0.76 10.27
CA THR A 68 11.67 2.17 10.33
C THR A 68 11.84 2.77 8.93
N PRO A 69 11.53 4.06 8.75
CA PRO A 69 11.84 4.76 7.52
C PRO A 69 13.33 4.68 7.17
N ASN A 70 13.65 4.66 5.89
CA ASN A 70 15.00 4.79 5.36
C ASN A 70 15.23 6.21 4.81
N SER A 71 16.44 6.49 4.31
CA SER A 71 16.83 7.79 3.77
C SER A 71 15.87 8.34 2.71
N VAL A 72 15.32 7.47 1.86
CA VAL A 72 14.37 7.87 0.79
C VAL A 72 13.07 8.42 1.40
N HIS A 73 12.53 7.78 2.44
CA HIS A 73 11.33 8.27 3.12
C HIS A 73 11.57 9.63 3.78
N TYR A 74 12.73 9.83 4.42
CA TYR A 74 13.09 11.12 5.01
C TYR A 74 13.27 12.20 3.95
N TRP A 75 13.90 11.89 2.82
CA TRP A 75 14.04 12.81 1.70
C TRP A 75 12.68 13.18 1.07
N LEU A 76 11.69 12.25 1.09
CA LEU A 76 10.33 12.49 0.62
C LEU A 76 9.44 13.21 1.65
N SER A 77 9.93 13.50 2.86
CA SER A 77 9.08 13.98 3.97
C SER A 77 8.42 15.35 3.74
N ASP A 78 9.01 16.19 2.90
CA ASP A 78 8.51 17.54 2.55
C ASP A 78 7.92 17.62 1.12
N LYS A 79 7.87 16.51 0.41
CA LYS A 79 7.51 16.46 -1.02
C LYS A 79 6.04 16.09 -1.24
N ALA A 80 5.47 16.54 -2.36
CA ALA A 80 4.15 16.09 -2.80
C ALA A 80 4.22 14.62 -3.21
N LEU A 81 3.66 13.73 -2.43
CA LEU A 81 3.82 12.29 -2.55
C LEU A 81 2.49 11.56 -2.60
N ILE A 82 2.30 10.75 -3.64
CA ILE A 82 1.28 9.71 -3.69
C ILE A 82 2.01 8.36 -3.59
N THR A 83 1.73 7.59 -2.55
CA THR A 83 2.35 6.28 -2.38
C THR A 83 1.36 5.14 -2.57
N GLN A 84 1.81 4.08 -3.25
CA GLN A 84 1.09 2.80 -3.36
C GLN A 84 1.32 1.91 -2.13
N ASN A 85 2.31 2.26 -1.31
CA ASN A 85 2.70 1.47 -0.15
C ASN A 85 1.69 1.63 0.99
N ILE A 86 1.42 0.52 1.66
CA ILE A 86 0.51 0.45 2.81
C ILE A 86 1.24 0.36 4.15
N ASP A 87 2.58 0.45 4.14
CA ASP A 87 3.44 0.27 5.32
C ASP A 87 3.43 1.47 6.29
N GLY A 88 3.04 2.65 5.81
CA GLY A 88 2.96 3.88 6.60
C GLY A 88 4.30 4.53 6.90
N LEU A 89 5.40 4.12 6.24
CA LEU A 89 6.74 4.65 6.51
C LEU A 89 6.90 6.11 6.13
N ASP A 90 6.22 6.57 5.08
CA ASP A 90 6.23 7.99 4.69
C ASP A 90 5.69 8.88 5.81
N GLY A 91 4.60 8.48 6.46
CA GLY A 91 4.06 9.19 7.62
C GLY A 91 4.98 9.13 8.84
N LYS A 92 5.63 7.98 9.08
CA LYS A 92 6.63 7.85 10.15
C LYS A 92 7.87 8.71 9.91
N ALA A 93 8.22 8.97 8.64
CA ALA A 93 9.31 9.85 8.26
C ALA A 93 8.96 11.34 8.39
N GLY A 94 7.71 11.68 8.68
CA GLY A 94 7.25 13.05 8.91
C GLY A 94 6.50 13.69 7.74
N ASN A 95 6.22 12.98 6.65
CA ASN A 95 5.36 13.51 5.59
C ASN A 95 3.90 13.46 6.06
N LEU A 96 3.38 14.60 6.51
CA LEU A 96 2.01 14.70 7.06
C LEU A 96 0.93 14.82 5.98
N GLU A 97 1.31 15.18 4.76
CA GLU A 97 0.36 15.47 3.69
C GLU A 97 0.34 14.40 2.59
N TYR A 98 1.25 13.41 2.61
CA TYR A 98 1.27 12.37 1.59
C TYR A 98 -0.09 11.67 1.45
N ILE A 99 -0.35 11.14 0.26
CA ILE A 99 -1.57 10.38 -0.04
C ILE A 99 -1.24 8.89 -0.11
N PRO A 100 -1.60 8.09 0.90
CA PRO A 100 -1.52 6.63 0.84
C PRO A 100 -2.71 6.09 0.03
N ILE A 101 -2.60 6.11 -1.29
CA ILE A 101 -3.71 5.84 -2.21
C ILE A 101 -4.29 4.43 -2.12
N HIS A 102 -3.54 3.48 -1.58
CA HIS A 102 -4.00 2.13 -1.27
C HIS A 102 -4.31 1.91 0.22
N GLY A 103 -4.41 3.00 1.00
CA GLY A 103 -4.63 2.92 2.43
C GLY A 103 -3.37 2.62 3.24
N ARG A 104 -3.56 2.18 4.48
CA ARG A 104 -2.46 1.94 5.45
C ARG A 104 -2.76 0.72 6.30
N LEU A 105 -1.78 -0.16 6.43
CA LEU A 105 -1.95 -1.39 7.21
C LEU A 105 -1.93 -1.16 8.73
N ASP A 106 -1.33 -0.07 9.21
CA ASP A 106 -1.39 0.34 10.61
C ASP A 106 -2.77 0.89 11.03
N LYS A 107 -3.72 0.92 10.09
CA LYS A 107 -5.10 1.39 10.30
C LYS A 107 -6.12 0.32 9.98
N ILE A 108 -7.29 0.48 10.60
CA ILE A 108 -8.50 -0.30 10.33
C ILE A 108 -9.68 0.64 10.15
N THR A 109 -10.69 0.12 9.50
CA THR A 109 -12.00 0.77 9.35
C THR A 109 -13.11 -0.22 9.63
N THR A 110 -14.31 0.28 9.90
CA THR A 110 -15.50 -0.56 9.91
C THR A 110 -15.73 -1.14 8.51
N TYR A 111 -16.12 -2.39 8.41
CA TYR A 111 -16.53 -2.99 7.16
C TYR A 111 -17.81 -2.29 6.66
N HIS A 112 -17.75 -1.68 5.48
CA HIS A 112 -18.76 -0.73 4.97
C HIS A 112 -19.00 -0.92 3.48
N GLU A 113 -20.09 -0.35 2.97
CA GLU A 113 -20.29 -0.20 1.53
C GLU A 113 -19.26 0.79 0.96
N GLN A 114 -18.71 0.49 -0.21
CA GLN A 114 -17.71 1.35 -0.84
C GLN A 114 -18.28 2.74 -1.12
N GLY A 115 -17.47 3.77 -0.86
CA GLY A 115 -17.89 5.17 -1.01
C GLY A 115 -18.44 5.81 0.27
N ASN A 116 -18.77 5.03 1.30
CA ASN A 116 -19.21 5.61 2.57
C ASN A 116 -18.03 6.20 3.35
N ASN A 117 -18.27 7.29 4.05
CA ASN A 117 -17.35 7.81 5.06
C ASN A 117 -17.40 6.92 6.29
N VAL A 118 -16.24 6.50 6.77
CA VAL A 118 -16.07 5.67 7.96
C VAL A 118 -14.89 6.15 8.78
N ASP A 119 -14.94 5.90 10.08
CA ASP A 119 -13.83 6.19 10.98
C ASP A 119 -12.63 5.30 10.66
N ILE A 120 -11.46 5.92 10.64
CA ILE A 120 -10.17 5.24 10.50
C ILE A 120 -9.52 5.22 11.88
N LYS A 121 -9.18 4.03 12.37
CA LYS A 121 -8.59 3.79 13.71
C LYS A 121 -7.26 3.07 13.59
N ASN A 122 -6.49 3.06 14.67
CA ASN A 122 -5.27 2.26 14.74
C ASN A 122 -5.60 0.77 14.68
N ALA A 123 -4.83 0.02 13.93
CA ALA A 123 -4.97 -1.43 13.86
C ALA A 123 -4.44 -2.09 15.15
N PRO A 124 -5.10 -3.16 15.65
CA PRO A 124 -4.76 -3.79 16.94
C PRO A 124 -3.63 -4.83 16.83
N TRP A 125 -2.68 -4.66 15.91
CA TRP A 125 -1.66 -5.68 15.63
C TRP A 125 -0.79 -6.02 16.83
N ASP A 126 -0.44 -5.04 17.66
CA ASP A 126 0.36 -5.27 18.87
C ASP A 126 -0.41 -6.03 19.95
N SER A 127 -1.72 -5.76 20.08
CA SER A 127 -2.59 -6.49 20.99
C SER A 127 -2.76 -7.94 20.54
N ILE A 128 -2.94 -8.17 19.24
CA ILE A 128 -3.01 -9.51 18.65
C ILE A 128 -1.69 -10.27 18.90
N ALA A 129 -0.54 -9.62 18.69
CA ALA A 129 0.78 -10.22 18.91
C ALA A 129 1.04 -10.57 20.38
N LYS A 130 0.49 -9.80 21.32
CA LYS A 130 0.56 -10.10 22.77
C LYS A 130 -0.31 -11.29 23.17
N GLU A 131 -1.51 -11.41 22.56
CA GLU A 131 -2.43 -12.49 22.87
C GLU A 131 -2.05 -13.83 22.21
N CYS A 132 -1.44 -13.77 21.03
CA CYS A 132 -0.90 -14.93 20.33
C CYS A 132 0.59 -14.73 20.03
N THR A 133 1.45 -15.14 20.95
CA THR A 133 2.91 -15.00 20.85
C THR A 133 3.55 -16.00 19.90
N ASP A 134 2.90 -17.16 19.69
CA ASP A 134 3.35 -18.16 18.72
C ASP A 134 2.61 -17.99 17.38
N ASN A 135 3.29 -17.40 16.40
CA ASN A 135 2.77 -17.27 15.05
C ASN A 135 2.62 -18.62 14.31
N GLY A 136 3.18 -19.71 14.84
CA GLY A 136 3.03 -21.08 14.33
C GLY A 136 1.68 -21.69 14.70
N ASP A 137 1.09 -21.28 15.82
CA ASP A 137 -0.27 -21.67 16.21
C ASP A 137 -1.32 -20.90 15.39
N LYS A 138 -1.49 -21.33 14.14
CA LYS A 138 -2.43 -20.71 13.21
C LYS A 138 -3.89 -20.84 13.65
N ILE A 139 -4.25 -21.85 14.43
CA ILE A 139 -5.62 -22.05 14.92
C ILE A 139 -5.95 -20.96 15.93
N LYS A 140 -5.09 -20.81 16.94
CA LYS A 140 -5.23 -19.75 17.94
C LYS A 140 -5.18 -18.36 17.30
N LEU A 141 -4.21 -18.12 16.40
CA LEU A 141 -4.05 -16.83 15.74
C LEU A 141 -5.28 -16.44 14.93
N LYS A 142 -5.89 -17.36 14.16
CA LYS A 142 -7.15 -17.11 13.44
C LYS A 142 -8.28 -16.75 14.40
N SER A 143 -8.41 -17.48 15.52
CA SER A 143 -9.42 -17.19 16.53
C SER A 143 -9.26 -15.79 17.12
N VAL A 144 -8.04 -15.41 17.49
CA VAL A 144 -7.72 -14.07 18.01
C VAL A 144 -8.00 -12.99 16.98
N LEU A 145 -7.62 -13.20 15.71
CA LEU A 145 -7.89 -12.27 14.63
C LEU A 145 -9.39 -12.02 14.44
N LEU A 146 -10.22 -13.07 14.43
CA LEU A 146 -11.67 -12.91 14.33
C LEU A 146 -12.23 -12.06 15.47
N ASP A 147 -11.78 -12.28 16.73
CA ASP A 147 -12.22 -11.51 17.89
C ASP A 147 -11.88 -10.01 17.74
N PHE A 148 -10.62 -9.69 17.45
CA PHE A 148 -10.18 -8.29 17.29
C PHE A 148 -10.87 -7.59 16.10
N PHE A 149 -11.19 -8.32 15.05
CA PHE A 149 -11.88 -7.78 13.88
C PHE A 149 -13.42 -7.89 13.98
N LYS A 150 -13.94 -8.28 15.15
CA LYS A 150 -15.37 -8.37 15.45
C LYS A 150 -16.14 -9.24 14.46
N ILE A 151 -15.58 -10.40 14.16
CA ILE A 151 -16.19 -11.40 13.27
C ILE A 151 -16.59 -12.61 14.12
N SER A 152 -17.84 -13.03 14.01
CA SER A 152 -18.35 -14.18 14.73
C SER A 152 -17.59 -15.47 14.36
N LYS A 153 -17.09 -16.17 15.38
CA LYS A 153 -16.39 -17.46 15.21
C LYS A 153 -17.32 -18.58 14.72
N SER A 154 -18.61 -18.48 15.00
CA SER A 154 -19.60 -19.50 14.57
C SER A 154 -19.97 -19.33 13.10
N THR A 155 -20.26 -18.11 12.65
CA THR A 155 -20.66 -17.85 11.28
C THR A 155 -19.47 -17.62 10.34
N LYS A 156 -18.34 -17.14 10.88
CA LYS A 156 -17.16 -16.71 10.11
C LYS A 156 -17.53 -15.76 8.97
N LYS A 157 -18.52 -14.90 9.20
CA LYS A 157 -18.95 -13.90 8.22
C LYS A 157 -18.84 -12.50 8.80
N PRO A 158 -18.16 -11.58 8.12
CA PRO A 158 -18.13 -10.18 8.54
C PRO A 158 -19.50 -9.54 8.30
N GLU A 159 -19.90 -8.68 9.24
CA GLU A 159 -21.16 -7.94 9.19
C GLU A 159 -20.88 -6.48 8.84
N LEU A 160 -21.64 -5.94 7.87
CA LEU A 160 -21.59 -4.53 7.51
C LEU A 160 -21.86 -3.65 8.74
N ASN A 161 -21.11 -2.56 8.83
CA ASN A 161 -21.20 -1.55 9.90
C ASN A 161 -20.90 -2.06 11.31
N LYS A 162 -20.40 -3.30 11.46
CA LYS A 162 -20.03 -3.89 12.75
C LYS A 162 -18.62 -4.46 12.75
N SER A 163 -18.32 -5.37 11.80
CA SER A 163 -17.00 -5.97 11.68
C SER A 163 -15.95 -4.94 11.25
N LEU A 164 -14.69 -5.24 11.52
CA LEU A 164 -13.56 -4.36 11.17
C LEU A 164 -12.77 -4.99 10.02
N LYS A 165 -12.20 -4.16 9.15
CA LYS A 165 -11.25 -4.62 8.10
C LYS A 165 -9.98 -3.77 8.15
N PRO A 166 -8.82 -4.28 7.70
CA PRO A 166 -7.66 -3.45 7.45
C PRO A 166 -8.02 -2.30 6.51
N PHE A 167 -7.51 -1.09 6.80
CA PHE A 167 -7.71 0.08 5.94
C PHE A 167 -6.79 0.00 4.74
N VAL A 168 -7.08 -0.94 3.85
CA VAL A 168 -6.37 -1.14 2.58
C VAL A 168 -7.36 -1.25 1.43
N LEU A 169 -7.01 -0.68 0.28
CA LEU A 169 -7.75 -0.83 -0.96
C LEU A 169 -7.49 -2.25 -1.52
N LEU A 170 -8.56 -2.99 -1.73
CA LEU A 170 -8.50 -4.36 -2.24
C LEU A 170 -8.64 -4.39 -3.77
N PHE A 171 -8.18 -5.47 -4.42
CA PHE A 171 -8.12 -5.54 -5.90
C PHE A 171 -9.48 -5.44 -6.58
N ASP A 172 -10.54 -5.83 -5.90
CA ASP A 172 -11.94 -5.76 -6.33
C ASP A 172 -12.69 -4.55 -5.72
N GLU A 173 -11.97 -3.58 -5.15
CA GLU A 173 -12.51 -2.31 -4.66
C GLU A 173 -12.12 -1.15 -5.59
N PHE A 174 -12.85 -0.03 -5.47
CA PHE A 174 -12.63 1.19 -6.26
C PHE A 174 -11.90 2.24 -5.44
N TYR A 175 -11.16 3.13 -6.12
CA TYR A 175 -10.64 4.35 -5.51
C TYR A 175 -11.78 5.26 -5.13
N THR A 176 -11.86 5.65 -3.86
CA THR A 176 -12.90 6.50 -3.31
C THR A 176 -12.30 7.61 -2.45
N GLU A 177 -13.14 8.52 -1.94
CA GLU A 177 -12.67 9.65 -1.13
C GLU A 177 -12.02 9.24 0.20
N ILE A 178 -12.31 8.06 0.71
CA ILE A 178 -11.62 7.53 1.91
C ILE A 178 -10.11 7.32 1.65
N TYR A 179 -9.72 7.11 0.38
CA TYR A 179 -8.34 7.02 -0.08
C TYR A 179 -7.84 8.34 -0.68
N ARG A 180 -8.59 9.44 -0.53
CA ARG A 180 -8.28 10.78 -1.03
C ARG A 180 -8.09 10.85 -2.55
N MET A 181 -8.92 10.09 -3.32
CA MET A 181 -8.73 9.99 -4.77
C MET A 181 -8.93 11.31 -5.50
N SER A 182 -9.94 12.12 -5.16
CA SER A 182 -10.14 13.45 -5.77
C SER A 182 -8.98 14.40 -5.49
N GLU A 183 -8.38 14.30 -4.33
CA GLU A 183 -7.18 15.10 -3.99
C GLU A 183 -5.95 14.63 -4.78
N ALA A 184 -5.77 13.31 -4.89
CA ALA A 184 -4.70 12.74 -5.71
C ALA A 184 -4.82 13.17 -7.18
N GLU A 185 -6.04 13.13 -7.74
CA GLU A 185 -6.31 13.59 -9.10
C GLU A 185 -6.00 15.09 -9.26
N LYS A 186 -6.41 15.91 -8.29
CA LYS A 186 -6.08 17.35 -8.29
C LYS A 186 -4.56 17.59 -8.27
N TRP A 187 -3.80 16.80 -7.50
CA TRP A 187 -2.34 16.90 -7.50
C TRP A 187 -1.76 16.53 -8.85
N MET A 188 -2.21 15.43 -9.45
CA MET A 188 -1.77 15.00 -10.78
C MET A 188 -2.09 16.06 -11.85
N LEU A 189 -3.29 16.65 -11.83
CA LEU A 189 -3.69 17.69 -12.76
C LEU A 189 -2.87 18.98 -12.62
N ASN A 190 -2.35 19.29 -11.45
CA ASN A 190 -1.56 20.50 -11.20
C ASN A 190 -0.05 20.30 -11.39
N ALA A 191 0.46 19.08 -11.35
CA ALA A 191 1.88 18.78 -11.48
C ALA A 191 2.38 19.08 -12.91
N LYS A 192 3.62 19.55 -13.03
CA LYS A 192 4.34 19.75 -14.29
C LYS A 192 5.39 18.68 -14.53
N GLU A 193 5.76 17.98 -13.48
CA GLU A 193 6.73 16.91 -13.48
C GLU A 193 6.25 15.76 -12.62
N PHE A 194 6.43 14.53 -13.11
CA PHE A 194 6.08 13.30 -12.44
C PHE A 194 7.32 12.43 -12.27
N ILE A 195 7.62 12.05 -11.04
CA ILE A 195 8.74 11.18 -10.72
C ILE A 195 8.20 9.89 -10.10
N PHE A 196 8.33 8.80 -10.84
CA PHE A 196 7.92 7.47 -10.39
C PHE A 196 9.12 6.75 -9.81
N ILE A 197 9.06 6.33 -8.54
CA ILE A 197 10.18 5.69 -7.85
C ILE A 197 9.76 4.30 -7.33
N GLY A 198 10.51 3.26 -7.74
CA GLY A 198 10.34 1.90 -7.22
C GLY A 198 8.98 1.30 -7.51
N THR A 199 8.36 1.63 -8.63
CA THR A 199 7.05 1.12 -9.04
C THR A 199 7.13 0.29 -10.33
N SER A 200 6.32 -0.76 -10.38
CA SER A 200 6.27 -1.70 -11.50
C SER A 200 5.13 -1.43 -12.50
N PHE A 201 4.41 -0.34 -12.36
CA PHE A 201 3.28 0.07 -13.23
C PHE A 201 2.17 -0.98 -13.39
N ASN A 202 1.98 -1.88 -12.42
CA ASN A 202 0.98 -2.96 -12.50
C ASN A 202 -0.36 -2.63 -11.86
N VAL A 203 -0.52 -1.44 -11.33
CA VAL A 203 -1.74 -1.01 -10.64
C VAL A 203 -2.32 0.25 -11.27
N ASN A 204 -3.63 0.39 -11.20
CA ASN A 204 -4.37 1.42 -11.95
C ASN A 204 -3.89 2.84 -11.67
N ILE A 205 -3.49 3.17 -10.43
CA ILE A 205 -3.07 4.53 -10.09
C ILE A 205 -1.85 5.00 -10.90
N THR A 206 -0.92 4.10 -11.20
CA THR A 206 0.24 4.45 -12.03
C THR A 206 -0.15 4.73 -13.48
N SER A 207 -1.10 3.96 -14.01
CA SER A 207 -1.65 4.19 -15.36
C SER A 207 -2.44 5.51 -15.43
N ILE A 208 -3.23 5.82 -14.39
CA ILE A 208 -3.98 7.09 -14.29
C ILE A 208 -2.99 8.26 -14.29
N ALA A 209 -1.99 8.23 -13.42
CA ALA A 209 -0.99 9.28 -13.29
C ALA A 209 -0.18 9.47 -14.60
N LEU A 210 0.26 8.36 -15.21
CA LEU A 210 1.00 8.37 -16.46
C LEU A 210 0.17 8.97 -17.61
N ASN A 211 -1.09 8.58 -17.74
CA ASN A 211 -2.00 9.10 -18.75
C ASN A 211 -2.23 10.62 -18.59
N ILE A 212 -2.36 11.10 -17.33
CA ILE A 212 -2.49 12.53 -17.05
C ILE A 212 -1.19 13.26 -17.43
N ALA A 213 -0.03 12.71 -17.05
CA ALA A 213 1.27 13.30 -17.37
C ALA A 213 1.48 13.44 -18.89
N ILE A 214 1.20 12.38 -19.65
CA ILE A 214 1.30 12.37 -21.13
C ILE A 214 0.36 13.40 -21.74
N LYS A 215 -0.92 13.42 -21.38
CA LYS A 215 -1.91 14.37 -21.92
C LYS A 215 -1.54 15.84 -21.68
N LYS A 216 -0.77 16.11 -20.62
CA LYS A 216 -0.32 17.45 -20.23
C LYS A 216 1.05 17.82 -20.81
N ASN A 217 1.73 16.93 -21.53
CA ASN A 217 3.13 17.05 -21.87
C ASN A 217 4.02 17.39 -20.67
N ALA A 218 3.74 16.78 -19.51
CA ALA A 218 4.54 16.94 -18.31
C ALA A 218 5.86 16.16 -18.44
N ASN A 219 6.89 16.60 -17.72
CA ASN A 219 8.13 15.84 -17.62
C ASN A 219 7.88 14.55 -16.84
N ILE A 220 8.43 13.43 -17.31
CA ILE A 220 8.28 12.12 -16.68
C ILE A 220 9.65 11.52 -16.42
N THR A 221 9.92 11.17 -15.17
CA THR A 221 11.11 10.42 -14.76
C THR A 221 10.70 9.11 -14.10
N ILE A 222 11.33 8.01 -14.49
CA ILE A 222 11.11 6.68 -13.91
C ILE A 222 12.42 6.20 -13.30
N VAL A 223 12.40 5.99 -11.99
CA VAL A 223 13.54 5.56 -11.17
C VAL A 223 13.29 4.15 -10.66
N ASP A 224 14.02 3.19 -11.15
CA ASP A 224 14.01 1.80 -10.67
C ASP A 224 15.34 1.14 -11.00
N LYS A 225 15.76 0.15 -10.21
CA LYS A 225 16.95 -0.66 -10.52
C LYS A 225 16.83 -1.41 -11.85
N ASP A 226 15.60 -1.71 -12.26
CA ASP A 226 15.26 -2.36 -13.52
C ASP A 226 13.94 -1.77 -14.05
N PRO A 227 14.00 -0.53 -14.60
CA PRO A 227 12.80 0.20 -15.02
C PRO A 227 12.14 -0.50 -16.20
N ILE A 228 10.80 -0.56 -16.15
CA ILE A 228 10.00 -1.06 -17.27
C ILE A 228 10.06 -0.01 -18.38
N ASP A 229 10.46 -0.43 -19.58
CA ASP A 229 10.32 0.39 -20.77
C ASP A 229 8.84 0.49 -21.17
N LEU A 230 8.31 1.69 -21.13
CA LEU A 230 6.92 1.98 -21.49
C LEU A 230 6.77 2.34 -23.00
N GLY A 231 7.86 2.32 -23.75
CA GLY A 231 7.87 2.71 -25.18
C GLY A 231 7.54 4.19 -25.42
N LEU A 232 7.85 5.08 -24.48
CA LEU A 232 7.56 6.50 -24.52
C LEU A 232 8.84 7.30 -24.78
N GLU A 233 8.85 8.15 -25.82
CA GLU A 233 10.04 8.90 -26.23
C GLU A 233 10.43 10.02 -25.25
N ASN A 234 9.47 10.60 -24.53
CA ASN A 234 9.69 11.75 -23.64
C ASN A 234 9.78 11.36 -22.15
N VAL A 235 10.35 10.19 -21.86
CA VAL A 235 10.52 9.69 -20.50
C VAL A 235 12.00 9.53 -20.20
N VAL A 236 12.42 10.06 -19.05
CA VAL A 236 13.77 9.82 -18.53
C VAL A 236 13.77 8.56 -17.68
N TYR A 237 14.50 7.54 -18.12
CA TYR A 237 14.68 6.29 -17.37
C TYR A 237 16.00 6.33 -16.60
N LYS A 238 15.92 6.28 -15.28
CA LYS A 238 17.08 6.17 -14.38
C LYS A 238 17.16 4.75 -13.82
N LYS A 239 18.10 3.96 -14.35
CA LYS A 239 18.35 2.56 -13.92
C LYS A 239 19.23 2.54 -12.67
N ILE A 240 18.71 3.05 -11.55
CA ILE A 240 19.38 3.15 -10.26
C ILE A 240 18.39 2.84 -9.13
N THR A 241 18.92 2.57 -7.93
CA THR A 241 18.06 2.42 -6.75
C THR A 241 17.52 3.78 -6.27
N ALA A 242 16.44 3.77 -5.50
CA ALA A 242 15.88 4.99 -4.91
C ALA A 242 16.91 5.74 -4.04
N GLU A 243 17.73 4.99 -3.28
CA GLU A 243 18.79 5.57 -2.43
C GLU A 243 19.91 6.24 -3.24
N ASN A 244 20.22 5.73 -4.42
CA ASN A 244 21.21 6.36 -5.30
C ASN A 244 20.61 7.58 -6.01
N TYR A 245 19.33 7.52 -6.35
CA TYR A 245 18.63 8.66 -6.97
C TYR A 245 18.64 9.90 -6.08
N ILE A 246 18.32 9.76 -4.79
CA ILE A 246 18.31 10.90 -3.87
C ILE A 246 19.69 11.52 -3.67
N LYS A 247 20.80 10.75 -3.81
CA LYS A 247 22.16 11.27 -3.74
C LYS A 247 22.60 12.07 -4.98
N GLU A 248 21.91 11.85 -6.12
CA GLU A 248 22.16 12.66 -7.33
C GLU A 248 21.37 13.98 -7.31
N ASP A 249 20.32 14.07 -6.48
CA ASP A 249 19.41 15.21 -6.39
C ASP A 249 19.83 16.20 -5.27
N ASP A 250 20.73 15.78 -4.36
CA ASP A 250 21.39 16.61 -3.34
C ASP A 250 22.58 17.39 -3.96
#